data_8c333c8d53ac91d47ac3d1728ee86c42
#
_entry.id   8c333c8d53ac91d47ac3d1728ee86c42
#
_cell.length_a   1.000
_cell.length_b   1.000
_cell.length_c   1.000
_cell.angle_alpha   90.00
_cell.angle_beta   90.00
_cell.angle_gamma   90.00
#
_symmetry.space_group_name_H-M   'P 1'
#
loop_
_entity.id
_entity.type
_entity.pdbx_description
1 polymer ?
#
loop_
_entity_poly.entity_id
_entity_poly.type
_entity_poly.pdbx_seq_one_letter_code
_entity_poly.pdbx_strand_id
1 'polypeptide(L)'
;MVKYDTVLIRYGELSTKGKNRRDFITRLFTNIKYMLRDYPALTYRKTYDRIYIKLTDEDPAEIETKLKKVFGISSFSFTEKVNSNLEDIKQACVRIAKESDKKTFKMITKRHDKSFPLKSDGVNREVAGEILRNTELKVDVHEPELAIRVEIHSNETYITSSKIPGAGGYPAGINGKVLLMLSGGIDSPVAAYQLMKRGLHVEAVHFASPPYTSENAKNKVLELASQVSEYQGHMKVHVVNFTQLQLEIYKHAGDPYAVTLMRRMMFRLADMISKKNGCLAIGTGESVGQVASQTLESINCINTVTNMPILRPLVCYDKIEIIDLARKIGTYETSILPFDDCCTIFDPKNPVTKPSVDKSVYYESKFDYETLLQQAVDTLETVNVQAVKKEEDFL
;
A
#
# COMPACT_ATOMS: atom_id res chain seq x y z
N MET A 1 -31.41 8.18 13.72
CA MET A 1 -29.99 7.96 13.38
C MET A 1 -29.93 6.84 12.33
N VAL A 2 -29.30 7.07 11.17
CA VAL A 2 -29.10 6.02 10.17
C VAL A 2 -28.25 4.92 10.79
N LYS A 3 -28.78 3.69 10.81
CA LYS A 3 -28.03 2.54 11.31
C LYS A 3 -27.39 1.80 10.13
N TYR A 4 -26.11 2.04 9.90
CA TYR A 4 -25.37 1.24 8.93
C TYR A 4 -25.13 -0.16 9.50
N ASP A 5 -25.65 -1.17 8.82
CA ASP A 5 -25.54 -2.57 9.23
C ASP A 5 -24.69 -3.41 8.29
N THR A 6 -24.30 -2.85 7.16
CA THR A 6 -23.55 -3.58 6.13
C THR A 6 -22.54 -2.67 5.42
N VAL A 7 -21.32 -3.17 5.18
CA VAL A 7 -20.36 -2.55 4.26
C VAL A 7 -20.37 -3.33 2.94
N LEU A 8 -20.57 -2.61 1.85
CA LEU A 8 -20.56 -3.15 0.50
C LEU A 8 -19.27 -2.77 -0.21
N ILE A 9 -18.45 -3.76 -0.57
CA ILE A 9 -17.12 -3.56 -1.20
C ILE A 9 -17.19 -3.91 -2.69
N ARG A 10 -16.60 -3.05 -3.53
CA ARG A 10 -16.53 -3.17 -5.00
C ARG A 10 -15.12 -3.46 -5.47
N TYR A 11 -14.97 -4.40 -6.39
CA TYR A 11 -13.68 -4.93 -6.85
C TYR A 11 -12.90 -4.04 -7.84
N GLY A 12 -13.57 -3.15 -8.58
CA GLY A 12 -12.92 -2.31 -9.58
C GLY A 12 -12.16 -3.11 -10.65
N GLU A 13 -10.84 -2.87 -10.76
CA GLU A 13 -9.95 -3.50 -11.76
C GLU A 13 -9.96 -5.04 -11.69
N LEU A 14 -10.23 -5.63 -10.52
CA LEU A 14 -10.32 -7.09 -10.38
C LEU A 14 -11.50 -7.68 -11.17
N SER A 15 -12.52 -6.88 -11.48
CA SER A 15 -13.68 -7.33 -12.27
C SER A 15 -13.33 -7.60 -13.73
N THR A 16 -12.25 -7.00 -14.25
CA THR A 16 -11.79 -7.20 -15.63
C THR A 16 -10.84 -8.39 -15.81
N LYS A 17 -10.43 -9.05 -14.72
CA LYS A 17 -9.58 -10.25 -14.77
C LYS A 17 -10.34 -11.42 -15.38
N GLY A 18 -9.63 -12.18 -16.23
CA GLY A 18 -10.16 -13.40 -16.86
C GLY A 18 -10.22 -14.60 -15.90
N LYS A 19 -9.65 -15.74 -16.32
CA LYS A 19 -9.72 -17.03 -15.59
C LYS A 19 -9.19 -16.97 -14.14
N ASN A 20 -8.21 -16.13 -13.86
CA ASN A 20 -7.59 -15.98 -12.52
C ASN A 20 -8.33 -15.02 -11.58
N ARG A 21 -9.47 -14.44 -11.99
CA ARG A 21 -10.26 -13.51 -11.16
C ARG A 21 -10.61 -14.08 -9.78
N ARG A 22 -10.92 -15.38 -9.72
CA ARG A 22 -11.28 -16.06 -8.46
C ARG A 22 -10.17 -15.98 -7.42
N ASP A 23 -8.92 -16.13 -7.84
CA ASP A 23 -7.76 -16.10 -6.94
C ASP A 23 -7.54 -14.68 -6.38
N PHE A 24 -7.67 -13.65 -7.22
CA PHE A 24 -7.61 -12.26 -6.81
C PHE A 24 -8.70 -11.90 -5.79
N ILE A 25 -9.95 -12.31 -6.03
CA ILE A 25 -11.05 -12.08 -5.10
C ILE A 25 -10.83 -12.84 -3.79
N THR A 26 -10.33 -14.07 -3.86
CA THR A 26 -10.05 -14.87 -2.66
C THR A 26 -8.92 -14.24 -1.83
N ARG A 27 -7.84 -13.77 -2.47
CA ARG A 27 -6.77 -13.06 -1.78
C ARG A 27 -7.28 -11.76 -1.15
N LEU A 28 -8.06 -10.95 -1.89
CA LEU A 28 -8.67 -9.74 -1.35
C LEU A 28 -9.53 -10.04 -0.12
N PHE A 29 -10.37 -11.07 -0.20
CA PHE A 29 -11.23 -11.49 0.91
C PHE A 29 -10.42 -11.89 2.16
N THR A 30 -9.33 -12.62 1.97
CA THR A 30 -8.39 -12.99 3.04
C THR A 30 -7.74 -11.75 3.65
N ASN A 31 -7.26 -10.82 2.82
CA ASN A 31 -6.63 -9.59 3.28
C ASN A 31 -7.61 -8.70 4.07
N ILE A 32 -8.87 -8.60 3.63
CA ILE A 32 -9.91 -7.88 4.38
C ILE A 32 -10.14 -8.51 5.75
N LYS A 33 -10.31 -9.83 5.82
CA LYS A 33 -10.48 -10.53 7.09
C LYS A 33 -9.30 -10.35 8.03
N TYR A 34 -8.09 -10.38 7.49
CA TYR A 34 -6.87 -10.15 8.28
C TYR A 34 -6.82 -8.72 8.82
N MET A 35 -7.15 -7.73 7.99
CA MET A 35 -7.17 -6.32 8.39
C MET A 35 -8.20 -6.03 9.49
N LEU A 36 -9.34 -6.72 9.43
CA LEU A 36 -10.46 -6.57 10.38
C LEU A 36 -10.49 -7.64 11.48
N ARG A 37 -9.35 -8.35 11.73
CA ARG A 37 -9.29 -9.46 12.71
C ARG A 37 -9.57 -9.05 14.15
N ASP A 38 -9.42 -7.76 14.46
CA ASP A 38 -9.71 -7.21 15.79
C ASP A 38 -11.23 -7.09 16.06
N TYR A 39 -12.08 -7.33 15.05
CA TYR A 39 -13.54 -7.26 15.13
C TYR A 39 -14.16 -8.65 14.87
N PRO A 40 -14.17 -9.55 15.88
CA PRO A 40 -14.58 -10.95 15.68
C PRO A 40 -16.07 -11.13 15.41
N ALA A 41 -16.92 -10.13 15.74
CA ALA A 41 -18.37 -10.18 15.51
C ALA A 41 -18.75 -9.95 14.03
N LEU A 42 -17.83 -9.41 13.20
CA LEU A 42 -18.09 -9.19 11.78
C LEU A 42 -18.36 -10.49 11.04
N THR A 43 -19.41 -10.50 10.23
CA THR A 43 -19.69 -11.61 9.31
C THR A 43 -19.51 -11.20 7.87
N TYR A 44 -19.07 -12.14 7.03
CA TYR A 44 -18.61 -11.85 5.68
C TYR A 44 -19.34 -12.71 4.65
N ARG A 45 -19.86 -12.09 3.59
CA ARG A 45 -20.42 -12.78 2.42
C ARG A 45 -19.70 -12.33 1.16
N LYS A 46 -19.13 -13.29 0.41
CA LYS A 46 -18.46 -13.06 -0.86
C LYS A 46 -19.35 -13.52 -2.01
N THR A 47 -19.58 -12.64 -2.99
CA THR A 47 -20.30 -12.94 -4.23
C THR A 47 -19.36 -12.78 -5.44
N TYR A 48 -19.86 -13.04 -6.64
CA TYR A 48 -19.12 -12.89 -7.87
C TYR A 48 -18.64 -11.43 -8.10
N ASP A 49 -19.44 -10.44 -7.74
CA ASP A 49 -19.20 -9.02 -8.03
C ASP A 49 -18.89 -8.17 -6.80
N ARG A 50 -19.11 -8.68 -5.57
CA ARG A 50 -19.00 -7.89 -4.34
C ARG A 50 -18.59 -8.72 -3.11
N ILE A 51 -18.09 -8.01 -2.08
CA ILE A 51 -17.99 -8.51 -0.71
C ILE A 51 -18.93 -7.67 0.15
N TYR A 52 -19.67 -8.35 1.03
CA TYR A 52 -20.52 -7.75 2.04
C TYR A 52 -19.94 -8.08 3.41
N ILE A 53 -19.84 -7.07 4.28
CA ILE A 53 -19.45 -7.22 5.68
C ILE A 53 -20.65 -6.75 6.51
N LYS A 54 -21.21 -7.65 7.31
CA LYS A 54 -22.28 -7.30 8.24
C LYS A 54 -21.65 -6.74 9.51
N LEU A 55 -22.06 -5.53 9.89
CA LEU A 55 -21.71 -4.87 11.12
C LEU A 55 -22.72 -5.25 12.21
N THR A 56 -22.27 -5.23 13.45
CA THR A 56 -23.09 -5.34 14.66
C THR A 56 -23.12 -4.00 15.39
N ASP A 57 -22.05 -3.73 16.13
CA ASP A 57 -21.93 -2.51 16.94
C ASP A 57 -20.58 -1.80 16.69
N GLU A 58 -19.83 -2.23 15.67
CA GLU A 58 -18.52 -1.66 15.33
C GLU A 58 -18.65 -0.22 14.82
N ASP A 59 -17.69 0.65 15.20
CA ASP A 59 -17.63 2.02 14.72
C ASP A 59 -17.33 2.05 13.20
N PRO A 60 -18.23 2.61 12.38
CA PRO A 60 -17.99 2.76 10.95
C PRO A 60 -16.70 3.52 10.61
N ALA A 61 -16.26 4.49 11.42
CA ALA A 61 -15.07 5.28 11.16
C ALA A 61 -13.78 4.44 11.31
N GLU A 62 -13.72 3.55 12.30
CA GLU A 62 -12.61 2.61 12.46
C GLU A 62 -12.54 1.61 11.30
N ILE A 63 -13.69 1.04 10.92
CA ILE A 63 -13.80 0.12 9.78
C ILE A 63 -13.39 0.81 8.48
N GLU A 64 -13.80 2.06 8.26
CA GLU A 64 -13.42 2.88 7.11
C GLU A 64 -11.89 3.05 7.04
N THR A 65 -11.27 3.45 8.15
CA THR A 65 -9.83 3.68 8.26
C THR A 65 -9.04 2.42 7.87
N LYS A 66 -9.46 1.25 8.37
CA LYS A 66 -8.83 -0.03 8.02
C LYS A 66 -9.06 -0.43 6.57
N LEU A 67 -10.27 -0.28 6.04
CA LEU A 67 -10.59 -0.66 4.65
C LEU A 67 -9.89 0.24 3.61
N LYS A 68 -9.65 1.51 3.93
CA LYS A 68 -8.84 2.42 3.08
C LYS A 68 -7.40 1.96 2.88
N LYS A 69 -6.87 1.09 3.73
CA LYS A 69 -5.51 0.54 3.64
C LYS A 69 -5.45 -0.81 2.91
N VAL A 70 -6.59 -1.39 2.49
CA VAL A 70 -6.62 -2.70 1.80
C VAL A 70 -6.53 -2.52 0.29
N PHE A 71 -5.40 -2.91 -0.29
CA PHE A 71 -5.24 -2.95 -1.75
C PHE A 71 -6.18 -3.96 -2.40
N GLY A 72 -6.70 -3.61 -3.59
CA GLY A 72 -7.69 -4.38 -4.32
C GLY A 72 -9.13 -3.90 -4.12
N ILE A 73 -9.39 -3.07 -3.12
CA ILE A 73 -10.68 -2.39 -2.95
C ILE A 73 -10.73 -1.17 -3.87
N SER A 74 -11.67 -1.15 -4.83
CA SER A 74 -11.89 0.03 -5.67
C SER A 74 -12.68 1.11 -4.92
N SER A 75 -13.76 0.70 -4.28
CA SER A 75 -14.57 1.56 -3.42
C SER A 75 -15.43 0.71 -2.50
N PHE A 76 -15.87 1.31 -1.42
CA PHE A 76 -16.85 0.69 -0.52
C PHE A 76 -17.89 1.70 -0.08
N SER A 77 -18.98 1.21 0.51
CA SER A 77 -20.05 2.05 1.04
C SER A 77 -20.61 1.41 2.29
N PHE A 78 -20.87 2.22 3.28
CA PHE A 78 -21.76 1.81 4.36
C PHE A 78 -23.20 1.85 3.87
N THR A 79 -23.98 0.82 4.18
CA THR A 79 -25.34 0.66 3.68
C THR A 79 -26.30 0.42 4.81
N GLU A 80 -27.52 0.92 4.65
CA GLU A 80 -28.69 0.47 5.39
C GLU A 80 -29.35 -0.64 4.58
N LYS A 81 -29.58 -1.80 5.19
CA LYS A 81 -30.24 -2.93 4.58
C LYS A 81 -31.72 -2.93 5.00
N VAL A 82 -32.64 -2.97 4.03
CA VAL A 82 -34.09 -3.02 4.24
C VAL A 82 -34.74 -4.13 3.43
N ASN A 83 -35.99 -4.47 3.72
CA ASN A 83 -36.77 -5.39 2.88
C ASN A 83 -37.04 -4.80 1.49
N SER A 84 -37.15 -5.66 0.48
CA SER A 84 -37.41 -5.24 -0.90
C SER A 84 -38.88 -4.92 -1.12
N ASN A 85 -39.38 -3.89 -0.42
CA ASN A 85 -40.68 -3.28 -0.67
C ASN A 85 -40.51 -1.74 -0.74
N LEU A 86 -41.46 -1.08 -1.43
CA LEU A 86 -41.32 0.35 -1.72
C LEU A 86 -41.42 1.22 -0.47
N GLU A 87 -42.19 0.82 0.52
CA GLU A 87 -42.40 1.60 1.75
C GLU A 87 -41.13 1.61 2.64
N ASP A 88 -40.51 0.44 2.88
CA ASP A 88 -39.28 0.36 3.64
C ASP A 88 -38.15 1.14 2.94
N ILE A 89 -38.10 1.10 1.59
CA ILE A 89 -37.12 1.86 0.79
C ILE A 89 -37.34 3.37 0.95
N LYS A 90 -38.61 3.85 0.87
CA LYS A 90 -38.97 5.26 1.08
C LYS A 90 -38.51 5.76 2.46
N GLN A 91 -38.87 5.02 3.52
CA GLN A 91 -38.56 5.38 4.89
C GLN A 91 -37.05 5.47 5.14
N ALA A 92 -36.27 4.52 4.65
CA ALA A 92 -34.84 4.54 4.80
C ALA A 92 -34.15 5.70 4.02
N CYS A 93 -34.63 5.96 2.77
CA CYS A 93 -34.10 7.09 2.00
C CYS A 93 -34.45 8.45 2.63
N VAL A 94 -35.64 8.59 3.24
CA VAL A 94 -36.00 9.80 3.98
C VAL A 94 -35.19 9.98 5.23
N ARG A 95 -34.85 8.89 5.98
CA ARG A 95 -33.93 8.97 7.13
C ARG A 95 -32.57 9.50 6.70
N ILE A 96 -31.98 8.92 5.65
CA ILE A 96 -30.69 9.35 5.11
C ILE A 96 -30.72 10.82 4.67
N ALA A 97 -31.81 11.24 4.02
CA ALA A 97 -31.98 12.61 3.55
C ALA A 97 -32.09 13.62 4.72
N LYS A 98 -32.86 13.27 5.79
CA LYS A 98 -33.01 14.11 6.98
C LYS A 98 -31.72 14.28 7.80
N GLU A 99 -30.86 13.28 7.81
CA GLU A 99 -29.58 13.33 8.55
C GLU A 99 -28.46 13.99 7.72
N SER A 100 -28.72 14.30 6.45
CA SER A 100 -27.76 14.95 5.58
C SER A 100 -27.73 16.47 5.80
N ASP A 101 -26.53 17.06 5.80
CA ASP A 101 -26.27 18.51 5.79
C ASP A 101 -26.33 19.12 4.38
N LYS A 102 -26.66 18.33 3.35
CA LYS A 102 -26.65 18.73 1.93
C LYS A 102 -27.88 19.48 1.54
N LYS A 103 -27.83 20.21 0.42
CA LYS A 103 -28.94 21.02 -0.12
C LYS A 103 -29.61 20.38 -1.33
N THR A 104 -28.86 19.58 -2.08
CA THR A 104 -29.37 18.93 -3.30
C THR A 104 -29.17 17.43 -3.27
N PHE A 105 -30.05 16.69 -3.94
CA PHE A 105 -29.94 15.24 -4.02
C PHE A 105 -30.35 14.66 -5.37
N LYS A 106 -29.88 13.40 -5.60
CA LYS A 106 -30.27 12.56 -6.74
C LYS A 106 -30.54 11.14 -6.28
N MET A 107 -31.62 10.56 -6.79
CA MET A 107 -31.90 9.12 -6.65
C MET A 107 -31.27 8.32 -7.79
N ILE A 108 -30.65 7.19 -7.46
CA ILE A 108 -30.02 6.27 -8.42
C ILE A 108 -30.43 4.84 -8.05
N THR A 109 -31.44 4.29 -8.70
CA THR A 109 -31.93 2.93 -8.44
C THR A 109 -31.36 1.93 -9.46
N LYS A 110 -30.79 0.83 -8.97
CA LYS A 110 -30.42 -0.35 -9.75
C LYS A 110 -31.21 -1.56 -9.27
N ARG A 111 -31.99 -2.18 -10.17
CA ARG A 111 -32.70 -3.41 -9.89
C ARG A 111 -31.91 -4.61 -10.38
N HIS A 112 -31.49 -5.47 -9.46
CA HIS A 112 -30.98 -6.80 -9.76
C HIS A 112 -32.14 -7.79 -9.91
N ASP A 113 -33.21 -7.62 -9.10
CA ASP A 113 -34.47 -8.32 -9.27
C ASP A 113 -35.39 -7.56 -10.25
N LYS A 114 -35.70 -8.19 -11.39
CA LYS A 114 -36.57 -7.64 -12.42
C LYS A 114 -38.06 -7.82 -12.10
N SER A 115 -38.40 -8.68 -11.12
CA SER A 115 -39.79 -8.91 -10.68
C SER A 115 -40.33 -7.81 -9.76
N PHE A 116 -39.46 -6.90 -9.24
CA PHE A 116 -39.90 -5.76 -8.43
C PHE A 116 -40.92 -4.92 -9.19
N PRO A 117 -42.06 -4.54 -8.54
CA PRO A 117 -43.23 -3.98 -9.24
C PRO A 117 -42.98 -2.74 -10.09
N LEU A 118 -42.04 -1.87 -9.63
CA LEU A 118 -41.69 -0.64 -10.34
C LEU A 118 -40.37 -0.78 -11.10
N LYS A 119 -40.28 -0.11 -12.25
CA LYS A 119 -39.01 0.12 -12.94
C LYS A 119 -38.13 1.09 -12.13
N SER A 120 -36.82 1.12 -12.39
CA SER A 120 -35.87 1.97 -11.64
C SER A 120 -36.26 3.44 -11.60
N ASP A 121 -36.74 3.98 -12.73
CA ASP A 121 -37.20 5.38 -12.79
C ASP A 121 -38.50 5.61 -12.00
N GLY A 122 -39.37 4.61 -11.92
CA GLY A 122 -40.59 4.64 -11.07
C GLY A 122 -40.19 4.70 -9.59
N VAL A 123 -39.23 3.86 -9.15
CA VAL A 123 -38.72 3.90 -7.79
C VAL A 123 -38.07 5.26 -7.51
N ASN A 124 -37.25 5.78 -8.43
CA ASN A 124 -36.62 7.09 -8.26
C ASN A 124 -37.64 8.19 -8.03
N ARG A 125 -38.74 8.23 -8.82
CA ARG A 125 -39.80 9.25 -8.71
C ARG A 125 -40.55 9.15 -7.40
N GLU A 126 -40.97 7.94 -7.03
CA GLU A 126 -41.72 7.69 -5.80
C GLU A 126 -40.92 8.06 -4.55
N VAL A 127 -39.67 7.62 -4.49
CA VAL A 127 -38.77 7.90 -3.35
C VAL A 127 -38.38 9.37 -3.32
N ALA A 128 -38.06 9.99 -4.46
CA ALA A 128 -37.74 11.41 -4.51
C ALA A 128 -38.92 12.27 -4.07
N GLY A 129 -40.16 11.92 -4.49
CA GLY A 129 -41.35 12.58 -4.03
C GLY A 129 -41.53 12.53 -2.51
N GLU A 130 -41.23 11.38 -1.90
CA GLU A 130 -41.30 11.22 -0.44
C GLU A 130 -40.22 12.07 0.28
N ILE A 131 -38.98 12.11 -0.23
CA ILE A 131 -37.90 12.95 0.31
C ILE A 131 -38.30 14.44 0.24
N LEU A 132 -38.81 14.90 -0.90
CA LEU A 132 -39.22 16.29 -1.10
C LEU A 132 -40.37 16.72 -0.14
N ARG A 133 -41.29 15.81 0.19
CA ARG A 133 -42.36 16.08 1.17
C ARG A 133 -41.83 16.18 2.62
N ASN A 134 -40.70 15.56 2.92
CA ASN A 134 -40.21 15.38 4.28
C ASN A 134 -38.92 16.18 4.60
N THR A 135 -38.35 16.89 3.63
CA THR A 135 -37.10 17.64 3.77
C THR A 135 -37.10 18.90 2.91
N GLU A 136 -36.18 19.82 3.17
CA GLU A 136 -35.97 21.02 2.34
C GLU A 136 -34.99 20.79 1.16
N LEU A 137 -34.59 19.55 0.90
CA LEU A 137 -33.68 19.19 -0.18
C LEU A 137 -34.36 19.43 -1.56
N LYS A 138 -33.52 19.82 -2.54
CA LYS A 138 -33.94 20.01 -3.94
C LYS A 138 -33.31 18.93 -4.81
N VAL A 139 -33.99 18.51 -5.86
CA VAL A 139 -33.47 17.56 -6.85
C VAL A 139 -32.47 18.25 -7.76
N ASP A 140 -31.25 17.68 -7.85
CA ASP A 140 -30.25 18.02 -8.86
C ASP A 140 -29.73 16.73 -9.52
N VAL A 141 -30.03 16.57 -10.82
CA VAL A 141 -29.66 15.37 -11.58
C VAL A 141 -28.25 15.46 -12.21
N HIS A 142 -27.63 16.64 -12.22
CA HIS A 142 -26.33 16.87 -12.84
C HIS A 142 -25.20 16.86 -11.80
N GLU A 143 -25.29 17.72 -10.79
CA GLU A 143 -24.25 17.90 -9.75
C GLU A 143 -24.86 17.79 -8.33
N PRO A 144 -25.44 16.64 -7.96
CA PRO A 144 -26.04 16.47 -6.64
C PRO A 144 -24.98 16.42 -5.55
N GLU A 145 -25.20 17.17 -4.46
CA GLU A 145 -24.39 17.05 -3.26
C GLU A 145 -24.58 15.72 -2.53
N LEU A 146 -25.82 15.13 -2.61
CA LEU A 146 -26.18 13.86 -2.02
C LEU A 146 -26.69 12.89 -3.10
N ALA A 147 -25.96 11.81 -3.37
CA ALA A 147 -26.40 10.76 -4.28
C ALA A 147 -26.89 9.54 -3.50
N ILE A 148 -28.21 9.38 -3.36
CA ILE A 148 -28.81 8.21 -2.70
C ILE A 148 -28.96 7.07 -3.73
N ARG A 149 -28.24 5.96 -3.48
CA ARG A 149 -28.27 4.77 -4.33
C ARG A 149 -29.05 3.66 -3.69
N VAL A 150 -29.95 3.04 -4.47
CA VAL A 150 -30.82 1.94 -4.05
C VAL A 150 -30.51 0.73 -4.94
N GLU A 151 -30.00 -0.36 -4.36
CA GLU A 151 -29.74 -1.62 -5.07
C GLU A 151 -30.76 -2.67 -4.61
N ILE A 152 -31.76 -2.96 -5.46
CA ILE A 152 -32.89 -3.86 -5.14
C ILE A 152 -32.55 -5.29 -5.58
N HIS A 153 -32.50 -6.22 -4.63
CA HIS A 153 -32.43 -7.66 -4.82
C HIS A 153 -33.76 -8.31 -4.42
N SER A 154 -33.92 -9.63 -4.59
CA SER A 154 -35.18 -10.33 -4.38
C SER A 154 -35.78 -10.18 -2.97
N ASN A 155 -34.92 -10.29 -1.93
CA ASN A 155 -35.37 -10.26 -0.54
C ASN A 155 -34.79 -9.09 0.27
N GLU A 156 -33.79 -8.41 -0.25
CA GLU A 156 -33.06 -7.38 0.47
C GLU A 156 -32.67 -6.23 -0.45
N THR A 157 -32.79 -5.01 0.04
CA THR A 157 -32.39 -3.78 -0.65
C THR A 157 -31.31 -3.07 0.13
N TYR A 158 -30.27 -2.63 -0.55
CA TYR A 158 -29.17 -1.89 0.03
C TYR A 158 -29.26 -0.42 -0.38
N ILE A 159 -29.24 0.48 0.62
CA ILE A 159 -29.34 1.92 0.42
C ILE A 159 -28.04 2.56 0.89
N THR A 160 -27.43 3.36 0.02
CA THR A 160 -26.17 4.05 0.30
C THR A 160 -26.27 5.52 -0.09
N SER A 161 -25.65 6.39 0.70
CA SER A 161 -25.51 7.82 0.40
C SER A 161 -24.08 8.24 0.06
N SER A 162 -23.11 7.36 0.29
CA SER A 162 -21.69 7.64 0.04
C SER A 162 -21.01 6.53 -0.76
N LYS A 163 -19.98 6.89 -1.48
CA LYS A 163 -19.08 5.96 -2.15
C LYS A 163 -17.65 6.36 -1.78
N ILE A 164 -17.09 5.64 -0.83
CA ILE A 164 -15.75 5.91 -0.30
C ILE A 164 -14.72 5.24 -1.22
N PRO A 165 -13.74 5.98 -1.77
CA PRO A 165 -12.66 5.39 -2.54
C PRO A 165 -11.81 4.45 -1.70
N GLY A 166 -11.48 3.26 -2.23
CA GLY A 166 -10.50 2.35 -1.63
C GLY A 166 -9.08 2.61 -2.10
N ALA A 167 -8.13 1.79 -1.63
CA ALA A 167 -6.71 1.90 -2.01
C ALA A 167 -6.43 1.59 -3.48
N GLY A 168 -7.36 0.91 -4.17
CA GLY A 168 -7.17 0.45 -5.56
C GLY A 168 -6.08 -0.63 -5.69
N GLY A 169 -5.55 -0.80 -6.89
CA GLY A 169 -4.48 -1.76 -7.16
C GLY A 169 -4.92 -3.23 -7.05
N TYR A 170 -3.96 -4.11 -6.70
CA TYR A 170 -4.18 -5.54 -6.54
C TYR A 170 -3.97 -5.98 -5.09
N PRO A 171 -4.67 -7.04 -4.63
CA PRO A 171 -4.49 -7.56 -3.28
C PRO A 171 -3.03 -7.91 -2.99
N ALA A 172 -2.47 -7.38 -1.90
CA ALA A 172 -1.08 -7.64 -1.52
C ALA A 172 -0.80 -9.15 -1.42
N GLY A 173 0.34 -9.57 -1.97
CA GLY A 173 0.80 -10.96 -1.99
C GLY A 173 0.21 -11.85 -3.10
N ILE A 174 -0.62 -11.32 -4.02
CA ILE A 174 -1.17 -12.11 -5.14
C ILE A 174 -0.13 -12.32 -6.27
N ASN A 175 0.81 -11.40 -6.44
CA ASN A 175 1.78 -11.41 -7.53
C ASN A 175 3.20 -11.84 -7.08
N GLY A 176 3.30 -12.57 -5.98
CA GLY A 176 4.58 -13.06 -5.48
C GLY A 176 5.24 -12.11 -4.48
N LYS A 177 6.53 -12.36 -4.20
CA LYS A 177 7.31 -11.70 -3.16
C LYS A 177 8.49 -10.94 -3.74
N VAL A 178 8.79 -9.77 -3.17
CA VAL A 178 9.93 -8.92 -3.51
C VAL A 178 10.72 -8.55 -2.26
N LEU A 179 12.05 -8.51 -2.36
CA LEU A 179 12.93 -7.98 -1.34
C LEU A 179 13.24 -6.51 -1.66
N LEU A 180 12.76 -5.59 -0.82
CA LEU A 180 13.00 -4.16 -0.99
C LEU A 180 14.24 -3.74 -0.22
N MET A 181 15.15 -3.01 -0.85
CA MET A 181 16.24 -2.31 -0.18
C MET A 181 15.67 -1.08 0.53
N LEU A 182 15.47 -1.20 1.85
CA LEU A 182 14.82 -0.18 2.69
C LEU A 182 15.85 0.66 3.41
N SER A 183 15.81 1.96 3.21
CA SER A 183 16.63 2.98 3.88
C SER A 183 15.79 3.86 4.80
N GLY A 184 16.43 4.70 5.62
CA GLY A 184 15.77 5.72 6.44
C GLY A 184 15.28 6.95 5.65
N GLY A 185 15.50 7.01 4.33
CA GLY A 185 15.08 8.11 3.46
C GLY A 185 13.62 8.04 3.04
N ILE A 186 13.16 9.09 2.34
CA ILE A 186 11.76 9.28 1.90
C ILE A 186 11.35 8.25 0.83
N ASP A 187 12.27 7.89 -0.07
CA ASP A 187 11.94 7.20 -1.32
C ASP A 187 11.58 5.72 -1.12
N SER A 188 12.35 5.00 -0.29
CA SER A 188 12.20 3.55 -0.16
C SER A 188 10.88 3.11 0.51
N PRO A 189 10.31 3.82 1.52
CA PRO A 189 8.95 3.51 2.02
C PRO A 189 7.87 3.74 0.98
N VAL A 190 7.99 4.78 0.13
CA VAL A 190 7.07 5.04 -0.98
C VAL A 190 7.18 3.94 -2.03
N ALA A 191 8.39 3.45 -2.31
CA ALA A 191 8.59 2.29 -3.19
C ALA A 191 7.91 1.02 -2.64
N ALA A 192 8.01 0.77 -1.31
CA ALA A 192 7.30 -0.33 -0.65
C ALA A 192 5.80 -0.26 -0.90
N TYR A 193 5.19 0.91 -0.67
CA TYR A 193 3.77 1.14 -0.91
C TYR A 193 3.37 0.86 -2.37
N GLN A 194 4.14 1.35 -3.34
CA GLN A 194 3.87 1.15 -4.76
C GLN A 194 3.98 -0.33 -5.17
N LEU A 195 4.96 -1.07 -4.64
CA LEU A 195 5.12 -2.51 -4.88
C LEU A 195 3.94 -3.30 -4.29
N MET A 196 3.54 -3.00 -3.05
CA MET A 196 2.36 -3.62 -2.43
C MET A 196 1.08 -3.30 -3.18
N LYS A 197 0.91 -2.07 -3.70
CA LYS A 197 -0.24 -1.67 -4.51
C LYS A 197 -0.33 -2.46 -5.83
N ARG A 198 0.79 -2.96 -6.35
CA ARG A 198 0.82 -3.88 -7.51
C ARG A 198 0.64 -5.35 -7.14
N GLY A 199 0.29 -5.63 -5.88
CA GLY A 199 -0.03 -6.97 -5.40
C GLY A 199 1.19 -7.80 -4.98
N LEU A 200 2.36 -7.20 -4.81
CA LEU A 200 3.53 -7.89 -4.28
C LEU A 200 3.47 -7.97 -2.76
N HIS A 201 4.01 -9.04 -2.19
CA HIS A 201 4.35 -9.10 -0.77
C HIS A 201 5.78 -8.58 -0.60
N VAL A 202 5.97 -7.55 0.22
CA VAL A 202 7.26 -6.90 0.42
C VAL A 202 7.91 -7.45 1.69
N GLU A 203 9.11 -8.03 1.55
CA GLU A 203 10.10 -8.16 2.61
C GLU A 203 11.16 -7.07 2.41
N ALA A 204 11.82 -6.61 3.46
CA ALA A 204 12.80 -5.54 3.38
C ALA A 204 14.20 -6.04 3.77
N VAL A 205 15.24 -5.44 3.17
CA VAL A 205 16.62 -5.53 3.63
C VAL A 205 17.14 -4.14 3.95
N HIS A 206 17.74 -3.98 5.13
CA HIS A 206 18.42 -2.78 5.59
C HIS A 206 19.89 -3.07 5.81
N PHE A 207 20.76 -2.17 5.35
CA PHE A 207 22.21 -2.26 5.52
C PHE A 207 22.63 -1.31 6.64
N ALA A 208 23.11 -1.86 7.74
CA ALA A 208 23.62 -1.11 8.89
C ALA A 208 25.14 -1.25 8.96
N SER A 209 25.83 -0.21 9.40
CA SER A 209 27.29 -0.21 9.57
C SER A 209 27.70 0.22 10.98
N PRO A 210 27.38 -0.56 12.03
CA PRO A 210 27.82 -0.23 13.38
C PRO A 210 29.34 -0.34 13.49
N PRO A 211 30.05 0.52 14.29
CA PRO A 211 29.49 1.59 15.13
C PRO A 211 29.23 2.91 14.38
N TYR A 212 29.47 2.96 13.08
CA TYR A 212 29.36 4.18 12.28
C TYR A 212 27.89 4.62 12.07
N THR A 213 26.93 3.67 11.91
CA THR A 213 25.51 3.98 12.01
C THR A 213 25.03 3.79 13.44
N SER A 214 24.18 4.72 13.91
CA SER A 214 23.57 4.65 15.24
C SER A 214 22.44 3.62 15.31
N GLU A 215 22.12 3.12 16.51
CA GLU A 215 20.94 2.30 16.74
C GLU A 215 19.65 3.08 16.40
N ASN A 216 19.64 4.40 16.58
CA ASN A 216 18.52 5.26 16.18
C ASN A 216 18.27 5.24 14.67
N ALA A 217 19.30 5.11 13.84
CA ALA A 217 19.14 4.95 12.39
C ALA A 217 18.45 3.62 12.04
N LYS A 218 18.80 2.51 12.70
CA LYS A 218 18.13 1.22 12.57
C LYS A 218 16.67 1.31 13.04
N ASN A 219 16.41 1.91 14.20
CA ASN A 219 15.08 2.05 14.77
C ASN A 219 14.18 2.89 13.86
N LYS A 220 14.69 3.97 13.25
CA LYS A 220 13.99 4.76 12.23
C LYS A 220 13.53 3.90 11.06
N VAL A 221 14.39 3.02 10.55
CA VAL A 221 14.04 2.12 9.43
C VAL A 221 13.00 1.09 9.85
N LEU A 222 13.10 0.52 11.04
CA LEU A 222 12.11 -0.41 11.58
C LEU A 222 10.75 0.27 11.78
N GLU A 223 10.72 1.53 12.19
CA GLU A 223 9.49 2.30 12.31
C GLU A 223 8.87 2.58 10.94
N LEU A 224 9.66 3.00 9.94
CA LEU A 224 9.18 3.15 8.56
C LEU A 224 8.63 1.84 8.01
N ALA A 225 9.29 0.71 8.27
CA ALA A 225 8.79 -0.61 7.90
C ALA A 225 7.47 -0.94 8.60
N SER A 226 7.32 -0.59 9.88
CA SER A 226 6.08 -0.74 10.64
C SER A 226 4.94 0.06 10.03
N GLN A 227 5.16 1.35 9.73
CA GLN A 227 4.17 2.24 9.12
C GLN A 227 3.68 1.70 7.77
N VAL A 228 4.59 1.32 6.86
CA VAL A 228 4.18 0.77 5.55
C VAL A 228 3.61 -0.64 5.65
N SER A 229 3.95 -1.41 6.70
CA SER A 229 3.39 -2.75 6.92
C SER A 229 1.87 -2.75 7.14
N GLU A 230 1.28 -1.60 7.49
CA GLU A 230 -0.16 -1.42 7.62
C GLU A 230 -0.94 -1.87 6.36
N TYR A 231 -0.33 -1.77 5.18
CA TYR A 231 -0.95 -2.13 3.90
C TYR A 231 -0.89 -3.63 3.57
N GLN A 232 -0.08 -4.42 4.27
CA GLN A 232 0.00 -5.89 4.09
C GLN A 232 -0.12 -6.67 5.41
N GLY A 233 -0.13 -5.97 6.57
CA GLY A 233 -0.33 -6.51 7.90
C GLY A 233 0.94 -6.74 8.71
N HIS A 234 2.03 -7.17 8.10
CA HIS A 234 3.35 -7.35 8.72
C HIS A 234 4.44 -7.27 7.66
N MET A 235 5.67 -7.02 8.07
CA MET A 235 6.83 -7.02 7.20
C MET A 235 8.03 -7.66 7.91
N LYS A 236 8.76 -8.53 7.21
CA LYS A 236 10.08 -8.98 7.64
C LYS A 236 11.12 -7.98 7.18
N VAL A 237 11.97 -7.54 8.11
CA VAL A 237 13.12 -6.68 7.85
C VAL A 237 14.39 -7.46 8.15
N HIS A 238 15.21 -7.68 7.13
CA HIS A 238 16.50 -8.33 7.23
C HIS A 238 17.56 -7.25 7.43
N VAL A 239 18.18 -7.21 8.61
CA VAL A 239 19.25 -6.23 8.94
C VAL A 239 20.59 -6.88 8.70
N VAL A 240 21.34 -6.32 7.75
CA VAL A 240 22.67 -6.79 7.35
C VAL A 240 23.73 -5.92 8.01
N ASN A 241 24.68 -6.52 8.71
CA ASN A 241 25.90 -5.82 9.12
C ASN A 241 26.83 -5.65 7.90
N PHE A 242 26.91 -4.43 7.40
CA PHE A 242 27.65 -4.08 6.19
C PHE A 242 29.06 -3.50 6.48
N THR A 243 29.42 -3.36 7.75
CA THR A 243 30.63 -2.64 8.20
C THR A 243 31.89 -3.14 7.53
N GLN A 244 32.17 -4.45 7.58
CA GLN A 244 33.43 -5.00 7.07
C GLN A 244 33.54 -4.82 5.55
N LEU A 245 32.47 -5.08 4.81
CA LEU A 245 32.41 -4.81 3.37
C LEU A 245 32.68 -3.34 3.06
N GLN A 246 32.10 -2.43 3.81
CA GLN A 246 32.26 -1.00 3.63
C GLN A 246 33.70 -0.56 3.86
N LEU A 247 34.34 -1.02 4.93
CA LEU A 247 35.74 -0.71 5.24
C LEU A 247 36.72 -1.22 4.16
N GLU A 248 36.55 -2.46 3.70
CA GLU A 248 37.39 -3.02 2.63
C GLU A 248 37.17 -2.29 1.28
N ILE A 249 35.95 -1.85 0.97
CA ILE A 249 35.67 -1.03 -0.22
C ILE A 249 36.48 0.29 -0.15
N TYR A 250 36.39 1.03 0.96
CA TYR A 250 37.12 2.30 1.10
C TYR A 250 38.61 2.14 1.08
N LYS A 251 39.15 1.06 1.64
CA LYS A 251 40.58 0.74 1.63
C LYS A 251 41.11 0.49 0.21
N HIS A 252 40.31 -0.13 -0.68
CA HIS A 252 40.81 -0.64 -1.96
C HIS A 252 40.31 0.15 -3.19
N ALA A 253 39.20 0.88 -3.11
CA ALA A 253 38.56 1.49 -4.29
C ALA A 253 38.88 2.99 -4.46
N GLY A 254 39.26 3.68 -3.39
CA GLY A 254 39.32 5.15 -3.38
C GLY A 254 37.92 5.81 -3.48
N ASP A 255 37.85 7.07 -3.09
CA ASP A 255 36.60 7.82 -2.96
C ASP A 255 35.65 7.77 -4.16
N PRO A 256 36.09 7.98 -5.44
CA PRO A 256 35.15 8.11 -6.54
C PRO A 256 34.30 6.86 -6.81
N TYR A 257 34.84 5.65 -6.60
CA TYR A 257 34.17 4.39 -6.90
C TYR A 257 33.46 3.75 -5.68
N ALA A 258 33.73 4.25 -4.46
CA ALA A 258 33.20 3.64 -3.24
C ALA A 258 31.68 3.44 -3.25
N VAL A 259 30.90 4.47 -3.63
CA VAL A 259 29.44 4.37 -3.70
C VAL A 259 28.98 3.33 -4.71
N THR A 260 29.60 3.29 -5.91
CA THR A 260 29.29 2.29 -6.93
C THR A 260 29.53 0.87 -6.42
N LEU A 261 30.68 0.63 -5.77
CA LEU A 261 31.03 -0.68 -5.24
C LEU A 261 30.14 -1.08 -4.05
N MET A 262 29.85 -0.15 -3.12
CA MET A 262 28.88 -0.42 -2.05
C MET A 262 27.53 -0.87 -2.62
N ARG A 263 26.98 -0.14 -3.61
CA ARG A 263 25.73 -0.51 -4.26
C ARG A 263 25.81 -1.88 -4.93
N ARG A 264 26.91 -2.20 -5.61
CA ARG A 264 27.12 -3.52 -6.22
C ARG A 264 27.13 -4.65 -5.16
N MET A 265 27.81 -4.45 -4.01
CA MET A 265 27.79 -5.42 -2.90
C MET A 265 26.40 -5.54 -2.27
N MET A 266 25.69 -4.44 -2.08
CA MET A 266 24.32 -4.44 -1.59
C MET A 266 23.38 -5.23 -2.50
N PHE A 267 23.51 -5.11 -3.84
CA PHE A 267 22.71 -5.89 -4.79
C PHE A 267 23.07 -7.37 -4.77
N ARG A 268 24.34 -7.75 -4.60
CA ARG A 268 24.73 -9.16 -4.40
C ARG A 268 24.13 -9.74 -3.11
N LEU A 269 24.19 -9.00 -2.00
CA LEU A 269 23.54 -9.41 -0.74
C LEU A 269 22.04 -9.53 -0.89
N ALA A 270 21.40 -8.55 -1.54
CA ALA A 270 19.95 -8.60 -1.82
C ALA A 270 19.57 -9.81 -2.67
N ASP A 271 20.39 -10.18 -3.68
CA ASP A 271 20.20 -11.38 -4.49
C ASP A 271 20.29 -12.67 -3.65
N MET A 272 21.32 -12.80 -2.80
CA MET A 272 21.50 -13.95 -1.92
C MET A 272 20.33 -14.08 -0.92
N ILE A 273 19.93 -12.98 -0.28
CA ILE A 273 18.83 -12.94 0.69
C ILE A 273 17.51 -13.23 -0.01
N SER A 274 17.28 -12.69 -1.21
CA SER A 274 16.09 -12.95 -2.02
C SER A 274 15.92 -14.44 -2.32
N LYS A 275 16.98 -15.10 -2.79
CA LYS A 275 16.98 -16.54 -3.08
C LYS A 275 16.68 -17.36 -1.82
N LYS A 276 17.30 -17.03 -0.69
CA LYS A 276 17.08 -17.70 0.61
C LYS A 276 15.65 -17.58 1.10
N ASN A 277 14.98 -16.46 0.82
CA ASN A 277 13.62 -16.17 1.30
C ASN A 277 12.53 -16.36 0.24
N GLY A 278 12.86 -16.83 -0.97
CA GLY A 278 11.90 -17.06 -2.05
C GLY A 278 11.30 -15.78 -2.62
N CYS A 279 12.07 -14.67 -2.61
CA CYS A 279 11.71 -13.46 -3.32
C CYS A 279 12.08 -13.59 -4.81
N LEU A 280 11.22 -13.11 -5.70
CA LEU A 280 11.37 -13.25 -7.15
C LEU A 280 11.97 -11.99 -7.82
N ALA A 281 12.13 -10.92 -7.05
CA ALA A 281 12.68 -9.64 -7.52
C ALA A 281 13.32 -8.88 -6.36
N ILE A 282 14.19 -7.92 -6.69
CA ILE A 282 14.71 -6.91 -5.78
C ILE A 282 13.95 -5.60 -6.06
N GLY A 283 13.50 -4.90 -5.02
CA GLY A 283 12.89 -3.57 -5.11
C GLY A 283 13.84 -2.49 -4.66
N THR A 284 13.79 -1.30 -5.26
CA THR A 284 14.54 -0.12 -4.82
C THR A 284 13.70 1.15 -4.92
N GLY A 285 14.05 2.17 -4.12
CA GLY A 285 13.47 3.52 -4.21
C GLY A 285 14.21 4.45 -5.18
N GLU A 286 15.01 3.93 -6.12
CA GLU A 286 15.81 4.73 -7.05
C GLU A 286 14.92 5.51 -8.05
N SER A 287 15.27 6.79 -8.26
CA SER A 287 14.74 7.64 -9.33
C SER A 287 15.90 8.13 -10.21
N VAL A 288 15.75 8.08 -11.55
CA VAL A 288 16.82 8.43 -12.48
C VAL A 288 17.26 9.88 -12.32
N GLY A 289 18.58 10.09 -12.14
CA GLY A 289 19.18 11.40 -12.09
C GLY A 289 19.09 12.12 -10.74
N GLN A 290 18.52 11.50 -9.70
CA GLN A 290 18.34 12.14 -8.39
C GLN A 290 19.67 12.32 -7.65
N VAL A 291 20.56 11.34 -7.71
CA VAL A 291 21.92 11.37 -7.12
C VAL A 291 22.93 10.70 -8.05
N ALA A 292 24.23 10.86 -7.76
CA ALA A 292 25.32 10.33 -8.59
C ALA A 292 25.24 8.82 -8.87
N SER A 293 24.77 8.02 -7.92
CA SER A 293 24.59 6.56 -8.09
C SER A 293 23.31 6.18 -8.89
N GLN A 294 22.50 7.15 -9.26
CA GLN A 294 21.22 6.95 -9.98
C GLN A 294 21.25 7.51 -11.42
N THR A 295 22.42 7.80 -11.97
CA THR A 295 22.57 8.00 -13.43
C THR A 295 22.34 6.68 -14.16
N LEU A 296 21.95 6.71 -15.44
CA LEU A 296 21.75 5.47 -16.20
C LEU A 296 23.04 4.64 -16.30
N GLU A 297 24.20 5.29 -16.42
CA GLU A 297 25.49 4.61 -16.43
C GLU A 297 25.78 3.92 -15.08
N SER A 298 25.49 4.60 -13.96
CA SER A 298 25.64 4.02 -12.62
C SER A 298 24.69 2.85 -12.43
N ILE A 299 23.41 3.02 -12.77
CA ILE A 299 22.40 1.95 -12.68
C ILE A 299 22.82 0.75 -13.55
N ASN A 300 23.29 0.99 -14.78
CA ASN A 300 23.75 -0.08 -15.66
C ASN A 300 24.94 -0.84 -15.06
N CYS A 301 25.95 -0.12 -14.57
CA CYS A 301 27.14 -0.72 -13.94
C CYS A 301 26.75 -1.53 -12.67
N ILE A 302 25.85 -1.00 -11.83
CA ILE A 302 25.39 -1.65 -10.60
C ILE A 302 24.60 -2.91 -10.92
N ASN A 303 23.73 -2.88 -11.93
CA ASN A 303 22.87 -4.02 -12.27
C ASN A 303 23.61 -5.26 -12.76
N THR A 304 24.86 -5.14 -13.25
CA THR A 304 25.59 -6.29 -13.81
C THR A 304 25.91 -7.38 -12.79
N VAL A 305 25.70 -7.16 -11.49
CA VAL A 305 26.01 -8.13 -10.44
C VAL A 305 24.92 -9.15 -10.15
N THR A 306 23.74 -8.97 -10.72
CA THR A 306 22.60 -9.89 -10.54
C THR A 306 21.76 -10.00 -11.81
N ASN A 307 21.21 -11.19 -12.05
CA ASN A 307 20.20 -11.44 -13.10
C ASN A 307 18.78 -11.40 -12.56
N MET A 308 18.60 -11.12 -11.25
CA MET A 308 17.28 -11.01 -10.66
C MET A 308 16.59 -9.74 -11.16
N PRO A 309 15.28 -9.78 -11.49
CA PRO A 309 14.54 -8.57 -11.85
C PRO A 309 14.64 -7.48 -10.79
N ILE A 310 14.98 -6.26 -11.19
CA ILE A 310 15.05 -5.11 -10.29
C ILE A 310 13.88 -4.18 -10.59
N LEU A 311 13.00 -4.03 -9.61
CA LEU A 311 11.81 -3.20 -9.69
C LEU A 311 12.10 -1.82 -9.11
N ARG A 312 11.91 -0.78 -9.93
CA ARG A 312 12.11 0.63 -9.56
C ARG A 312 10.79 1.39 -9.73
N PRO A 313 9.86 1.28 -8.77
CA PRO A 313 8.53 1.87 -8.94
C PRO A 313 8.54 3.40 -8.99
N LEU A 314 9.63 4.05 -8.58
CA LEU A 314 9.77 5.50 -8.55
C LEU A 314 10.67 6.05 -9.66
N VAL A 315 11.09 5.23 -10.60
CA VAL A 315 12.11 5.58 -11.62
C VAL A 315 11.80 6.84 -12.43
N CYS A 316 10.52 7.15 -12.64
CA CYS A 316 10.01 8.29 -13.41
C CYS A 316 9.32 9.36 -12.54
N TYR A 317 9.37 9.25 -11.21
CA TYR A 317 8.76 10.23 -10.31
C TYR A 317 9.75 11.37 -10.03
N ASP A 318 9.23 12.59 -9.96
CA ASP A 318 10.01 13.69 -9.40
C ASP A 318 9.97 13.68 -7.85
N LYS A 319 10.82 14.52 -7.23
CA LYS A 319 10.95 14.52 -5.77
C LYS A 319 9.68 15.01 -5.07
N ILE A 320 8.91 15.90 -5.69
CA ILE A 320 7.67 16.47 -5.12
C ILE A 320 6.60 15.39 -5.09
N GLU A 321 6.42 14.63 -6.19
CA GLU A 321 5.47 13.52 -6.26
C GLU A 321 5.76 12.45 -5.20
N ILE A 322 7.06 12.14 -4.96
CA ILE A 322 7.47 11.17 -3.94
C ILE A 322 7.16 11.71 -2.53
N ILE A 323 7.42 13.00 -2.26
CA ILE A 323 7.11 13.65 -0.97
C ILE A 323 5.60 13.64 -0.71
N ASP A 324 4.79 13.95 -1.71
CA ASP A 324 3.33 13.95 -1.57
C ASP A 324 2.79 12.55 -1.26
N LEU A 325 3.35 11.53 -1.90
CA LEU A 325 3.03 10.15 -1.55
C LEU A 325 3.50 9.77 -0.14
N ALA A 326 4.70 10.18 0.28
CA ALA A 326 5.21 9.93 1.62
C ALA A 326 4.32 10.55 2.70
N ARG A 327 3.84 11.79 2.50
CA ARG A 327 2.86 12.45 3.38
C ARG A 327 1.55 11.68 3.41
N LYS A 328 1.03 11.29 2.24
CA LYS A 328 -0.22 10.53 2.12
C LYS A 328 -0.20 9.19 2.87
N ILE A 329 0.93 8.50 2.87
CA ILE A 329 1.08 7.20 3.56
C ILE A 329 1.63 7.33 4.98
N GLY A 330 1.88 8.56 5.45
CA GLY A 330 2.28 8.86 6.83
C GLY A 330 3.74 8.58 7.17
N THR A 331 4.62 8.39 6.16
CA THR A 331 6.04 8.07 6.37
C THR A 331 6.97 9.28 6.34
N TYR A 332 6.47 10.44 5.91
CA TYR A 332 7.30 11.63 5.67
C TYR A 332 8.01 12.09 6.94
N GLU A 333 7.28 12.30 8.04
CA GLU A 333 7.84 12.85 9.28
C GLU A 333 8.93 11.95 9.88
N THR A 334 8.72 10.62 9.86
CA THR A 334 9.75 9.66 10.29
C THR A 334 10.97 9.70 9.34
N SER A 335 10.74 9.81 8.03
CA SER A 335 11.82 9.80 7.02
C SER A 335 12.77 11.00 7.13
N ILE A 336 12.31 12.15 7.59
CA ILE A 336 13.13 13.37 7.73
C ILE A 336 13.88 13.47 9.06
N LEU A 337 13.74 12.51 9.97
CA LEU A 337 14.52 12.48 11.22
C LEU A 337 16.02 12.44 10.92
N PRO A 338 16.85 13.19 11.69
CA PRO A 338 18.28 13.40 11.39
C PRO A 338 19.17 12.23 11.81
N PHE A 339 18.90 11.02 11.28
CA PHE A 339 19.71 9.82 11.51
C PHE A 339 20.24 9.33 10.17
N ASP A 340 21.57 9.24 10.06
CA ASP A 340 22.27 8.93 8.82
C ASP A 340 22.28 7.44 8.49
N ASP A 341 22.06 7.13 7.21
CA ASP A 341 22.18 5.78 6.64
C ASP A 341 23.66 5.44 6.34
N CYS A 342 23.97 4.17 6.16
CA CYS A 342 25.34 3.68 5.89
C CYS A 342 26.00 4.33 4.66
N CYS A 343 25.24 4.78 3.67
CA CYS A 343 25.76 5.40 2.45
C CYS A 343 26.26 6.84 2.65
N THR A 344 25.83 7.52 3.72
CA THR A 344 26.17 8.94 3.99
C THR A 344 27.37 9.11 4.93
N ILE A 345 27.74 8.05 5.67
CA ILE A 345 28.80 8.11 6.71
C ILE A 345 30.19 8.47 6.14
N PHE A 346 30.49 7.95 4.95
CA PHE A 346 31.74 8.19 4.26
C PHE A 346 31.45 8.90 2.93
N ASP A 347 30.86 10.09 3.00
CA ASP A 347 30.41 10.84 1.83
C ASP A 347 31.61 11.20 0.92
N PRO A 348 31.76 10.55 -0.25
CA PRO A 348 32.85 10.85 -1.16
C PRO A 348 32.67 12.23 -1.76
N LYS A 349 33.72 13.06 -1.72
CA LYS A 349 33.68 14.44 -2.23
C LYS A 349 33.32 14.52 -3.72
N ASN A 350 33.71 13.50 -4.52
CA ASN A 350 33.49 13.49 -5.96
C ASN A 350 33.11 12.08 -6.44
N PRO A 351 31.89 11.59 -6.18
CA PRO A 351 31.47 10.28 -6.65
C PRO A 351 31.40 10.22 -8.16
N VAL A 352 31.85 9.09 -8.75
CA VAL A 352 31.81 8.89 -10.20
C VAL A 352 30.35 8.76 -10.66
N THR A 353 29.97 9.54 -11.69
CA THR A 353 28.62 9.51 -12.29
C THR A 353 28.55 8.61 -13.52
N LYS A 354 29.69 8.21 -14.09
CA LYS A 354 29.82 7.30 -15.25
C LYS A 354 30.81 6.18 -14.96
N PRO A 355 30.52 5.28 -14.00
CA PRO A 355 31.41 4.17 -13.67
C PRO A 355 31.43 3.15 -14.81
N SER A 356 32.62 2.56 -15.07
CA SER A 356 32.76 1.42 -15.96
C SER A 356 32.68 0.10 -15.18
N VAL A 357 32.14 -0.93 -15.81
CA VAL A 357 32.04 -2.29 -15.24
C VAL A 357 33.45 -2.84 -15.00
N ASP A 358 34.35 -2.73 -16.00
CA ASP A 358 35.73 -3.28 -15.90
C ASP A 358 36.49 -2.69 -14.73
N LYS A 359 36.38 -1.37 -14.53
CA LYS A 359 37.06 -0.70 -13.41
C LYS A 359 36.43 -1.08 -12.06
N SER A 360 35.13 -1.28 -12.01
CA SER A 360 34.44 -1.77 -10.81
C SER A 360 34.93 -3.20 -10.46
N VAL A 361 34.97 -4.10 -11.44
CA VAL A 361 35.45 -5.48 -11.28
C VAL A 361 36.97 -5.48 -10.85
N TYR A 362 37.78 -4.59 -11.43
CA TYR A 362 39.16 -4.43 -11.02
C TYR A 362 39.29 -4.07 -9.52
N TYR A 363 38.51 -3.14 -9.03
CA TYR A 363 38.52 -2.81 -7.59
C TYR A 363 37.99 -3.95 -6.74
N GLU A 364 36.93 -4.63 -7.16
CA GLU A 364 36.36 -5.80 -6.47
C GLU A 364 37.38 -6.93 -6.34
N SER A 365 38.24 -7.15 -7.35
CA SER A 365 39.28 -8.18 -7.31
C SER A 365 40.42 -7.92 -6.29
N LYS A 366 40.43 -6.75 -5.62
CA LYS A 366 41.48 -6.38 -4.65
C LYS A 366 41.24 -6.94 -3.24
N PHE A 367 40.06 -7.47 -2.98
CA PHE A 367 39.71 -8.03 -1.67
C PHE A 367 38.75 -9.21 -1.81
N ASP A 368 38.69 -10.08 -0.82
CA ASP A 368 37.83 -11.25 -0.79
C ASP A 368 36.40 -10.85 -0.39
N TYR A 369 35.67 -10.22 -1.33
CA TYR A 369 34.29 -9.82 -1.10
C TYR A 369 33.34 -11.01 -0.98
N GLU A 370 33.61 -12.16 -1.60
CA GLU A 370 32.75 -13.34 -1.57
C GLU A 370 32.62 -13.89 -0.14
N THR A 371 33.74 -14.06 0.55
CA THR A 371 33.72 -14.47 1.96
C THR A 371 32.99 -13.46 2.83
N LEU A 372 33.22 -12.16 2.62
CA LEU A 372 32.54 -11.10 3.39
C LEU A 372 31.03 -11.07 3.14
N LEU A 373 30.58 -11.28 1.91
CA LEU A 373 29.15 -11.41 1.57
C LEU A 373 28.52 -12.59 2.30
N GLN A 374 29.20 -13.76 2.29
CA GLN A 374 28.69 -14.94 2.98
C GLN A 374 28.60 -14.72 4.49
N GLN A 375 29.61 -14.15 5.11
CA GLN A 375 29.59 -13.79 6.54
C GLN A 375 28.44 -12.84 6.89
N ALA A 376 28.18 -11.82 6.04
CA ALA A 376 27.10 -10.89 6.23
C ALA A 376 25.71 -11.56 6.14
N VAL A 377 25.55 -12.56 5.28
CA VAL A 377 24.32 -13.36 5.17
C VAL A 377 24.16 -14.34 6.33
N ASP A 378 25.26 -14.92 6.84
CA ASP A 378 25.24 -15.89 7.95
C ASP A 378 24.93 -15.22 9.30
N THR A 379 25.30 -13.94 9.45
CA THR A 379 25.04 -13.14 10.67
C THR A 379 23.78 -12.27 10.56
N LEU A 380 22.92 -12.52 9.57
CA LEU A 380 21.72 -11.74 9.28
C LEU A 380 20.74 -11.75 10.44
N GLU A 381 20.37 -10.58 10.94
CA GLU A 381 19.28 -10.41 11.88
C GLU A 381 17.95 -10.26 11.12
N THR A 382 16.87 -10.94 11.54
CA THR A 382 15.56 -10.77 10.94
C THR A 382 14.55 -10.31 11.99
N VAL A 383 13.96 -9.14 11.78
CA VAL A 383 12.94 -8.53 12.64
C VAL A 383 11.59 -8.59 11.95
N ASN A 384 10.55 -9.11 12.64
CA ASN A 384 9.18 -9.02 12.17
C ASN A 384 8.54 -7.76 12.74
N VAL A 385 8.17 -6.82 11.87
CA VAL A 385 7.45 -5.62 12.27
C VAL A 385 5.97 -5.72 11.90
N GLN A 386 5.13 -5.16 12.75
CA GLN A 386 3.68 -5.02 12.52
C GLN A 386 3.31 -3.57 12.75
N ALA A 387 2.20 -3.13 12.15
CA ALA A 387 1.65 -1.83 12.45
C ALA A 387 1.41 -1.66 13.94
N VAL A 388 2.06 -0.68 14.54
CA VAL A 388 1.81 -0.31 15.93
C VAL A 388 0.44 0.37 15.97
N LYS A 389 -0.46 -0.07 16.88
CA LYS A 389 -1.62 0.75 17.24
C LYS A 389 -1.04 2.04 17.82
N LYS A 390 -1.27 3.19 17.16
CA LYS A 390 -1.05 4.46 17.83
C LYS A 390 -2.02 4.48 19.01
N GLU A 391 -1.49 4.39 20.22
CA GLU A 391 -2.24 4.86 21.39
C GLU A 391 -2.49 6.34 21.09
N GLU A 392 -3.76 6.73 21.02
CA GLU A 392 -4.13 8.13 21.00
C GLU A 392 -3.65 8.70 22.33
N ASP A 393 -2.62 9.53 22.32
CA ASP A 393 -2.26 10.37 23.44
C ASP A 393 -3.48 11.26 23.74
N PHE A 394 -4.30 10.85 24.70
CA PHE A 394 -5.27 11.72 25.34
C PHE A 394 -4.49 12.75 26.19
N LEU A 395 -4.21 13.90 25.59
CA LEU A 395 -3.88 15.13 26.31
C LEU A 395 -5.05 16.08 26.24
#